data_ad0aaa25fa92fcaba3c3e207a34f01b1
#
_entry.id   ad0aaa25fa92fcaba3c3e207a34f01b1
#
_cell.length_a   1.000
_cell.length_b   1.000
_cell.length_c   1.000
_cell.angle_alpha   90.00
_cell.angle_beta   90.00
_cell.angle_gamma   90.00
#
_symmetry.space_group_name_H-M   'P 1'
#
loop_
_entity.id
_entity.type
_entity.pdbx_description
1 polymer ?
#
loop_
_entity_poly.entity_id
_entity_poly.type
_entity_poly.pdbx_seq_one_letter_code
_entity_poly.pdbx_strand_id
1 'polypeptide(L)'
;MAMSGGVDSAVAAARLFDEGREVVGVTLHLWDYAEGTPGSHGRCCAPEDQYDARRTADLLGFPHYTFDRRELFRKAVVDPFVDAYLAGETPSPCASCNRAVKLSVLFELASVLGARKVATGHYARVVRDEFGHAYLAQGRDRRKDQSYFLYAARGDEIERLVFPLGDSSKSEVRAEALSRRLPGANKGESQELCFVGATSAEYVSFVESRANGRLRPGPILDAGGHTVGTHSGVHRFTVGQRKGLGVALGRPAFVNRIDAASGAVHLGDADALARKRLRIEDASLREHVTLPRRARVRVRHGHDEAWASIEEDRGPNDAARRTLAVTFEEPVRAVSPGQVAVFYDEGRVLGGGRIGSAEPPS
;
A
#
# COMPACT_ATOMS: atom_id res chain seq x y z
N MET A 1 11.94 -16.19 -6.38
CA MET A 1 11.75 -15.67 -5.01
C MET A 1 12.17 -14.20 -4.96
N ALA A 2 11.26 -13.30 -4.59
CA ALA A 2 11.58 -11.90 -4.39
C ALA A 2 12.34 -11.69 -3.08
N MET A 3 13.51 -11.09 -3.14
CA MET A 3 14.41 -10.88 -2.00
C MET A 3 14.70 -9.40 -1.82
N SER A 4 14.33 -8.85 -0.67
CA SER A 4 14.55 -7.43 -0.34
C SER A 4 15.75 -7.22 0.61
N GLY A 5 16.43 -8.27 1.04
CA GLY A 5 17.46 -8.22 2.08
C GLY A 5 16.94 -8.09 3.51
N GLY A 6 15.64 -7.96 3.69
CA GLY A 6 15.01 -7.99 5.00
C GLY A 6 14.78 -9.42 5.51
N VAL A 7 14.61 -9.53 6.83
CA VAL A 7 14.41 -10.80 7.55
C VAL A 7 13.30 -11.67 6.96
N ASP A 8 12.18 -11.06 6.55
CA ASP A 8 11.03 -11.77 6.01
C ASP A 8 11.36 -12.49 4.69
N SER A 9 12.01 -11.79 3.77
CA SER A 9 12.39 -12.39 2.49
C SER A 9 13.48 -13.47 2.64
N ALA A 10 14.37 -13.31 3.61
CA ALA A 10 15.40 -14.30 3.90
C ALA A 10 14.81 -15.61 4.44
N VAL A 11 13.88 -15.53 5.42
CA VAL A 11 13.19 -16.71 5.96
C VAL A 11 12.30 -17.37 4.90
N ALA A 12 11.57 -16.57 4.12
CA ALA A 12 10.74 -17.11 3.05
C ALA A 12 11.57 -17.90 2.02
N ALA A 13 12.76 -17.38 1.66
CA ALA A 13 13.68 -18.07 0.76
C ALA A 13 14.22 -19.37 1.37
N ALA A 14 14.61 -19.35 2.66
CA ALA A 14 15.12 -20.53 3.36
C ALA A 14 14.07 -21.65 3.43
N ARG A 15 12.80 -21.33 3.72
CA ARG A 15 11.73 -22.31 3.74
C ARG A 15 11.49 -22.97 2.38
N LEU A 16 11.50 -22.19 1.30
CA LEU A 16 11.37 -22.74 -0.05
C LEU A 16 12.52 -23.66 -0.43
N PHE A 17 13.74 -23.31 -0.01
CA PHE A 17 14.92 -24.13 -0.20
C PHE A 17 14.81 -25.45 0.56
N ASP A 18 14.40 -25.42 1.85
CA ASP A 18 14.21 -26.62 2.68
C ASP A 18 13.09 -27.54 2.14
N GLU A 19 12.08 -26.96 1.46
CA GLU A 19 11.06 -27.75 0.74
C GLU A 19 11.60 -28.45 -0.52
N GLY A 20 12.89 -28.34 -0.81
CA GLY A 20 13.53 -28.92 -1.99
C GLY A 20 13.12 -28.27 -3.31
N ARG A 21 12.65 -27.05 -3.27
CA ARG A 21 12.29 -26.30 -4.49
C ARG A 21 13.56 -25.77 -5.17
N GLU A 22 13.53 -25.78 -6.49
CA GLU A 22 14.49 -25.02 -7.28
C GLU A 22 14.19 -23.53 -7.15
N VAL A 23 15.07 -22.78 -6.49
CA VAL A 23 14.87 -21.35 -6.16
C VAL A 23 15.82 -20.49 -6.98
N VAL A 24 15.30 -19.40 -7.54
CA VAL A 24 16.08 -18.29 -8.09
C VAL A 24 15.72 -17.02 -7.31
N GLY A 25 16.71 -16.40 -6.67
CA GLY A 25 16.55 -15.14 -5.95
C GLY A 25 16.54 -13.94 -6.89
N VAL A 26 15.61 -13.01 -6.66
CA VAL A 26 15.48 -11.76 -7.44
C VAL A 26 15.35 -10.57 -6.51
N THR A 27 16.26 -9.60 -6.64
CA THR A 27 16.15 -8.28 -6.02
C THR A 27 15.82 -7.24 -7.09
N LEU A 28 14.82 -6.40 -6.83
CA LEU A 28 14.51 -5.24 -7.65
C LEU A 28 15.13 -3.99 -7.02
N HIS A 29 16.08 -3.38 -7.70
CA HIS A 29 16.65 -2.09 -7.29
C HIS A 29 15.67 -0.98 -7.73
N LEU A 30 14.96 -0.39 -6.75
CA LEU A 30 13.85 0.53 -7.01
C LEU A 30 14.21 1.99 -6.71
N TRP A 31 15.17 2.24 -5.80
CA TRP A 31 15.48 3.59 -5.33
C TRP A 31 16.94 3.71 -4.90
N ASP A 32 17.54 4.87 -5.16
CA ASP A 32 18.87 5.23 -4.65
C ASP A 32 18.71 6.11 -3.40
N TYR A 33 19.38 5.71 -2.34
CA TYR A 33 19.56 6.58 -1.17
C TYR A 33 20.87 7.35 -1.34
N ALA A 34 20.86 8.66 -1.06
CA ALA A 34 22.10 9.41 -0.97
C ALA A 34 23.01 8.81 0.11
N GLU A 35 24.31 8.73 -0.14
CA GLU A 35 25.27 8.26 0.85
C GLU A 35 25.13 9.07 2.15
N GLY A 36 25.12 8.38 3.28
CA GLY A 36 24.98 9.00 4.59
C GLY A 36 23.56 9.46 4.96
N THR A 37 22.52 9.10 4.19
CA THR A 37 21.13 9.43 4.56
C THR A 37 20.78 8.74 5.90
N PRO A 38 20.50 9.51 6.99
CA PRO A 38 20.10 8.90 8.25
C PRO A 38 18.85 8.05 8.08
N GLY A 39 18.84 6.84 8.67
CA GLY A 39 17.68 5.94 8.61
C GLY A 39 17.51 5.19 7.28
N SER A 40 18.53 5.13 6.40
CA SER A 40 18.49 4.28 5.20
C SER A 40 18.55 2.79 5.54
N HIS A 41 19.06 2.41 6.71
CA HIS A 41 19.12 1.02 7.16
C HIS A 41 17.72 0.43 7.33
N GLY A 42 17.49 -0.74 6.71
CA GLY A 42 16.22 -1.46 6.78
C GLY A 42 15.13 -0.95 5.83
N ARG A 43 15.45 -0.07 4.88
CA ARG A 43 14.54 0.30 3.78
C ARG A 43 14.80 -0.58 2.57
N CYS A 44 13.76 -1.11 1.94
CA CYS A 44 13.89 -1.88 0.70
C CYS A 44 14.79 -1.13 -0.30
N CYS A 45 15.82 -1.79 -0.83
CA CYS A 45 16.77 -1.29 -1.84
C CYS A 45 17.98 -0.50 -1.32
N ALA A 46 18.23 -0.39 -0.02
CA ALA A 46 19.53 0.08 0.45
C ALA A 46 20.64 -0.86 -0.06
N PRO A 47 21.87 -0.37 -0.36
CA PRO A 47 22.97 -1.21 -0.82
C PRO A 47 23.24 -2.40 0.11
N GLU A 48 23.16 -2.19 1.43
CA GLU A 48 23.32 -3.24 2.45
C GLU A 48 22.22 -4.30 2.36
N ASP A 49 20.99 -3.92 1.97
CA ASP A 49 19.90 -4.87 1.83
C ASP A 49 20.08 -5.73 0.58
N GLN A 50 20.53 -5.17 -0.53
CA GLN A 50 20.89 -5.93 -1.73
C GLN A 50 22.03 -6.92 -1.44
N TYR A 51 23.01 -6.48 -0.66
CA TYR A 51 24.13 -7.34 -0.23
C TYR A 51 23.64 -8.48 0.67
N ASP A 52 22.75 -8.21 1.64
CA ASP A 52 22.20 -9.24 2.51
C ASP A 52 21.29 -10.23 1.76
N ALA A 53 20.56 -9.76 0.75
CA ALA A 53 19.79 -10.64 -0.13
C ALA A 53 20.71 -11.63 -0.88
N ARG A 54 21.81 -11.12 -1.44
CA ARG A 54 22.82 -11.94 -2.10
C ARG A 54 23.48 -12.92 -1.15
N ARG A 55 23.93 -12.45 0.02
CA ARG A 55 24.54 -13.32 1.05
C ARG A 55 23.60 -14.43 1.51
N THR A 56 22.29 -14.14 1.61
CA THR A 56 21.30 -15.16 1.94
C THR A 56 21.22 -16.22 0.86
N ALA A 57 21.21 -15.82 -0.41
CA ALA A 57 21.20 -16.77 -1.53
C ALA A 57 22.49 -17.60 -1.61
N ASP A 58 23.65 -16.96 -1.42
CA ASP A 58 24.96 -17.65 -1.38
C ASP A 58 25.02 -18.67 -0.23
N LEU A 59 24.52 -18.30 0.98
CA LEU A 59 24.47 -19.19 2.15
C LEU A 59 23.57 -20.42 1.90
N LEU A 60 22.45 -20.24 1.21
CA LEU A 60 21.49 -21.30 0.91
C LEU A 60 21.82 -22.07 -0.37
N GLY A 61 22.73 -21.56 -1.22
CA GLY A 61 23.23 -22.27 -2.39
C GLY A 61 22.36 -22.15 -3.65
N PHE A 62 21.65 -21.03 -3.85
CA PHE A 62 20.88 -20.79 -5.07
C PHE A 62 21.27 -19.48 -5.78
N PRO A 63 21.05 -19.36 -7.11
CA PRO A 63 21.43 -18.17 -7.87
C PRO A 63 20.57 -16.96 -7.49
N HIS A 64 21.20 -15.76 -7.49
CA HIS A 64 20.55 -14.51 -7.18
C HIS A 64 20.89 -13.43 -8.22
N TYR A 65 19.89 -12.68 -8.65
CA TYR A 65 20.03 -11.60 -9.62
C TYR A 65 19.40 -10.30 -9.11
N THR A 66 20.06 -9.18 -9.40
CA THR A 66 19.53 -7.84 -9.12
C THR A 66 19.17 -7.15 -10.43
N PHE A 67 17.96 -6.60 -10.51
CA PHE A 67 17.46 -5.89 -11.67
C PHE A 67 17.19 -4.42 -11.35
N ASP A 68 17.77 -3.51 -12.13
CA ASP A 68 17.47 -2.10 -12.04
C ASP A 68 16.06 -1.80 -12.57
N ARG A 69 15.20 -1.27 -11.71
CA ARG A 69 13.83 -0.87 -12.01
C ARG A 69 13.50 0.52 -11.46
N ARG A 70 14.53 1.34 -11.21
CA ARG A 70 14.39 2.69 -10.64
C ARG A 70 13.51 3.59 -11.52
N GLU A 71 13.71 3.56 -12.82
CA GLU A 71 12.93 4.38 -13.76
C GLU A 71 11.46 3.95 -13.82
N LEU A 72 11.18 2.63 -13.82
CA LEU A 72 9.82 2.10 -13.74
C LEU A 72 9.18 2.51 -12.43
N PHE A 73 9.90 2.39 -11.31
CA PHE A 73 9.40 2.76 -9.98
C PHE A 73 9.11 4.26 -9.90
N ARG A 74 10.00 5.10 -10.43
CA ARG A 74 9.78 6.54 -10.48
C ARG A 74 8.49 6.87 -11.21
N LYS A 75 8.29 6.36 -12.43
CA LYS A 75 7.10 6.64 -13.26
C LYS A 75 5.80 6.07 -12.69
N ALA A 76 5.84 4.86 -12.14
CA ALA A 76 4.64 4.16 -11.70
C ALA A 76 4.24 4.44 -10.25
N VAL A 77 5.17 4.94 -9.42
CA VAL A 77 4.93 5.11 -7.98
C VAL A 77 5.26 6.51 -7.51
N VAL A 78 6.49 7.01 -7.77
CA VAL A 78 6.97 8.27 -7.20
C VAL A 78 6.26 9.47 -7.83
N ASP A 79 6.25 9.55 -9.16
CA ASP A 79 5.62 10.67 -9.87
C ASP A 79 4.11 10.75 -9.56
N PRO A 80 3.31 9.63 -9.65
CA PRO A 80 1.90 9.65 -9.23
C PRO A 80 1.69 9.96 -7.75
N PHE A 81 2.61 9.57 -6.87
CA PHE A 81 2.54 9.92 -5.46
C PHE A 81 2.63 11.43 -5.25
N VAL A 82 3.59 12.09 -5.90
CA VAL A 82 3.74 13.56 -5.85
C VAL A 82 2.51 14.24 -6.42
N ASP A 83 2.02 13.79 -7.57
CA ASP A 83 0.86 14.36 -8.24
C ASP A 83 -0.40 14.27 -7.38
N ALA A 84 -0.65 13.10 -6.75
CA ALA A 84 -1.79 12.90 -5.86
C ALA A 84 -1.76 13.87 -4.67
N TYR A 85 -0.60 14.05 -4.04
CA TYR A 85 -0.50 15.00 -2.92
C TYR A 85 -0.69 16.45 -3.35
N LEU A 86 -0.20 16.84 -4.53
CA LEU A 86 -0.44 18.16 -5.08
C LEU A 86 -1.92 18.37 -5.44
N ALA A 87 -2.64 17.28 -5.72
CA ALA A 87 -4.09 17.27 -5.92
C ALA A 87 -4.89 17.16 -4.59
N GLY A 88 -4.24 17.21 -3.42
CA GLY A 88 -4.92 17.11 -2.12
C GLY A 88 -5.38 15.70 -1.76
N GLU A 89 -4.92 14.69 -2.47
CA GLU A 89 -5.21 13.28 -2.23
C GLU A 89 -4.13 12.63 -1.35
N THR A 90 -4.47 11.50 -0.73
CA THR A 90 -3.54 10.70 0.06
C THR A 90 -3.35 9.33 -0.60
N PRO A 91 -2.34 9.14 -1.46
CA PRO A 91 -2.17 7.90 -2.23
C PRO A 91 -1.73 6.71 -1.36
N SER A 92 -1.86 5.49 -1.92
CA SER A 92 -1.35 4.24 -1.35
C SER A 92 -0.18 3.71 -2.21
N PRO A 93 1.04 4.26 -2.10
CA PRO A 93 2.15 3.94 -3.00
C PRO A 93 2.59 2.47 -2.89
N CYS A 94 2.43 1.82 -1.74
CA CYS A 94 2.75 0.40 -1.57
C CYS A 94 1.82 -0.50 -2.40
N ALA A 95 0.54 -0.18 -2.51
CA ALA A 95 -0.39 -0.91 -3.37
C ALA A 95 -0.02 -0.72 -4.86
N SER A 96 0.27 0.52 -5.26
CA SER A 96 0.73 0.83 -6.63
C SER A 96 2.05 0.12 -6.95
N CYS A 97 3.02 0.13 -6.03
CA CYS A 97 4.30 -0.55 -6.18
C CYS A 97 4.14 -2.08 -6.36
N ASN A 98 3.33 -2.72 -5.51
CA ASN A 98 3.08 -4.15 -5.64
C ASN A 98 2.46 -4.48 -6.99
N ARG A 99 1.45 -3.71 -7.44
CA ARG A 99 0.74 -3.98 -8.69
C ARG A 99 1.58 -3.65 -9.93
N ALA A 100 2.09 -2.43 -10.02
CA ALA A 100 2.67 -1.90 -11.25
C ALA A 100 4.18 -2.20 -11.39
N VAL A 101 4.86 -2.54 -10.29
CA VAL A 101 6.31 -2.77 -10.31
C VAL A 101 6.63 -4.19 -9.85
N LYS A 102 6.38 -4.54 -8.57
CA LYS A 102 6.88 -5.80 -8.01
C LYS A 102 6.26 -7.02 -8.70
N LEU A 103 4.93 -7.16 -8.69
CA LEU A 103 4.28 -8.33 -9.28
C LEU A 103 4.49 -8.37 -10.79
N SER A 104 4.30 -7.24 -11.49
CA SER A 104 4.49 -7.16 -12.94
C SER A 104 5.88 -7.64 -13.37
N VAL A 105 6.94 -7.09 -12.76
CA VAL A 105 8.33 -7.47 -13.10
C VAL A 105 8.65 -8.91 -12.68
N LEU A 106 8.20 -9.35 -11.49
CA LEU A 106 8.45 -10.71 -11.03
C LEU A 106 7.79 -11.75 -11.91
N PHE A 107 6.57 -11.51 -12.42
CA PHE A 107 5.90 -12.44 -13.35
C PHE A 107 6.52 -12.43 -14.74
N GLU A 108 6.98 -11.25 -15.23
CA GLU A 108 7.78 -11.14 -16.45
C GLU A 108 9.05 -11.99 -16.34
N LEU A 109 9.83 -11.80 -15.29
CA LEU A 109 11.07 -12.55 -15.05
C LEU A 109 10.80 -14.05 -14.85
N ALA A 110 9.72 -14.40 -14.14
CA ALA A 110 9.34 -15.80 -13.97
C ALA A 110 9.05 -16.47 -15.33
N SER A 111 8.41 -15.75 -16.25
CA SER A 111 8.15 -16.26 -17.60
C SER A 111 9.44 -16.45 -18.40
N VAL A 112 10.38 -15.51 -18.33
CA VAL A 112 11.69 -15.60 -18.99
C VAL A 112 12.54 -16.74 -18.44
N LEU A 113 12.50 -16.95 -17.12
CA LEU A 113 13.25 -17.99 -16.41
C LEU A 113 12.57 -19.37 -16.45
N GLY A 114 11.40 -19.50 -17.04
CA GLY A 114 10.60 -20.73 -17.03
C GLY A 114 10.07 -21.11 -15.64
N ALA A 115 10.03 -20.18 -14.69
CA ALA A 115 9.57 -20.43 -13.33
C ALA A 115 8.03 -20.49 -13.27
N ARG A 116 7.51 -21.57 -12.67
CA ARG A 116 6.06 -21.78 -12.53
C ARG A 116 5.41 -20.93 -11.44
N LYS A 117 6.16 -20.57 -10.41
CA LYS A 117 5.68 -19.84 -9.21
C LYS A 117 6.50 -18.59 -8.96
N VAL A 118 5.87 -17.60 -8.33
CA VAL A 118 6.50 -16.39 -7.82
C VAL A 118 6.27 -16.35 -6.30
N ALA A 119 7.35 -16.29 -5.54
CA ALA A 119 7.27 -16.26 -4.09
C ALA A 119 7.77 -14.93 -3.52
N THR A 120 7.15 -14.48 -2.45
CA THR A 120 7.53 -13.24 -1.74
C THR A 120 7.42 -13.42 -0.23
N GLY A 121 8.13 -12.57 0.52
CA GLY A 121 8.05 -12.52 1.98
C GLY A 121 6.84 -11.75 2.55
N HIS A 122 5.77 -11.57 1.79
CA HIS A 122 4.56 -10.94 2.31
C HIS A 122 3.81 -11.84 3.27
N TYR A 123 3.21 -11.23 4.30
CA TYR A 123 2.26 -11.88 5.22
C TYR A 123 0.87 -11.86 4.58
N ALA A 124 0.65 -12.79 3.69
CA ALA A 124 -0.62 -13.04 2.99
C ALA A 124 -0.74 -14.53 2.72
N ARG A 125 -1.89 -15.01 2.28
CA ARG A 125 -2.11 -16.42 1.92
C ARG A 125 -2.78 -16.52 0.56
N VAL A 126 -2.62 -17.67 -0.08
CA VAL A 126 -3.47 -18.10 -1.19
C VAL A 126 -4.34 -19.23 -0.69
N VAL A 127 -5.64 -19.06 -0.75
CA VAL A 127 -6.64 -20.06 -0.35
C VAL A 127 -7.55 -20.39 -1.53
N ARG A 128 -8.21 -21.54 -1.48
CA ARG A 128 -9.20 -21.94 -2.50
C ARG A 128 -10.58 -22.04 -1.88
N ASP A 129 -11.60 -21.65 -2.65
CA ASP A 129 -12.98 -21.92 -2.30
C ASP A 129 -13.38 -23.37 -2.64
N GLU A 130 -14.63 -23.72 -2.38
CA GLU A 130 -15.20 -25.04 -2.66
C GLU A 130 -15.26 -25.38 -4.16
N PHE A 131 -15.20 -24.38 -5.04
CA PHE A 131 -15.15 -24.52 -6.49
C PHE A 131 -13.72 -24.60 -7.04
N GLY A 132 -12.70 -24.46 -6.16
CA GLY A 132 -11.28 -24.47 -6.54
C GLY A 132 -10.72 -23.13 -6.98
N HIS A 133 -11.48 -22.04 -6.97
CA HIS A 133 -10.98 -20.70 -7.31
C HIS A 133 -9.98 -20.21 -6.28
N ALA A 134 -8.85 -19.71 -6.75
CA ALA A 134 -7.83 -19.15 -5.86
C ALA A 134 -8.12 -17.69 -5.46
N TYR A 135 -8.01 -17.43 -4.18
CA TYR A 135 -8.11 -16.09 -3.60
C TYR A 135 -6.84 -15.73 -2.85
N LEU A 136 -6.46 -14.47 -2.96
CA LEU A 136 -5.60 -13.87 -1.96
C LEU A 136 -6.37 -13.77 -0.64
N ALA A 137 -5.72 -14.10 0.47
CA ALA A 137 -6.32 -14.02 1.79
C ALA A 137 -5.38 -13.40 2.81
N GLN A 138 -5.97 -12.92 3.89
CA GLN A 138 -5.26 -12.31 5.01
C GLN A 138 -4.30 -13.31 5.65
N GLY A 139 -3.11 -12.83 6.03
CA GLY A 139 -2.15 -13.61 6.80
C GLY A 139 -2.67 -13.97 8.19
N ARG A 140 -2.10 -15.03 8.80
CA ARG A 140 -2.43 -15.45 10.17
C ARG A 140 -2.15 -14.33 11.18
N ASP A 141 -1.02 -13.66 11.05
CA ASP A 141 -0.70 -12.47 11.86
C ASP A 141 -1.46 -11.25 11.34
N ARG A 142 -2.61 -10.97 11.96
CA ARG A 142 -3.48 -9.86 11.55
C ARG A 142 -2.82 -8.49 11.67
N ARG A 143 -1.83 -8.33 12.55
CA ARG A 143 -1.08 -7.07 12.72
C ARG A 143 -0.07 -6.85 11.62
N LYS A 144 0.36 -7.93 10.96
CA LYS A 144 1.33 -7.91 9.85
C LYS A 144 0.68 -8.23 8.50
N ASP A 145 -0.63 -8.46 8.45
CA ASP A 145 -1.36 -8.75 7.22
C ASP A 145 -1.10 -7.70 6.14
N GLN A 146 -0.63 -8.16 4.99
CA GLN A 146 -0.28 -7.34 3.83
C GLN A 146 -1.18 -7.61 2.62
N SER A 147 -2.24 -8.40 2.78
CA SER A 147 -3.21 -8.68 1.71
C SER A 147 -3.84 -7.40 1.15
N TYR A 148 -4.00 -6.38 1.99
CA TYR A 148 -4.45 -5.04 1.61
C TYR A 148 -3.63 -4.43 0.46
N PHE A 149 -2.30 -4.54 0.51
CA PHE A 149 -1.42 -3.98 -0.52
C PHE A 149 -1.30 -4.85 -1.79
N LEU A 150 -1.85 -6.06 -1.75
CA LEU A 150 -1.80 -7.04 -2.84
C LEU A 150 -3.15 -7.19 -3.55
N TYR A 151 -4.18 -6.44 -3.13
CA TYR A 151 -5.56 -6.59 -3.59
C TYR A 151 -5.73 -6.64 -5.11
N ALA A 152 -4.89 -5.92 -5.83
CA ALA A 152 -4.95 -5.78 -7.28
C ALA A 152 -4.18 -6.88 -8.06
N ALA A 153 -3.66 -7.92 -7.38
CA ALA A 153 -3.10 -9.08 -8.06
C ALA A 153 -4.20 -9.76 -8.91
N ARG A 154 -3.88 -10.17 -10.14
CA ARG A 154 -4.86 -10.80 -11.05
C ARG A 154 -5.12 -12.27 -10.68
N GLY A 155 -6.21 -12.86 -11.17
CA GLY A 155 -6.56 -14.23 -10.88
C GLY A 155 -5.47 -15.23 -11.30
N ASP A 156 -4.95 -15.09 -12.53
CA ASP A 156 -3.84 -15.90 -13.07
C ASP A 156 -2.53 -15.75 -12.27
N GLU A 157 -2.27 -14.54 -11.74
CA GLU A 157 -1.13 -14.27 -10.86
C GLU A 157 -1.30 -14.96 -9.51
N ILE A 158 -2.51 -14.88 -8.89
CA ILE A 158 -2.79 -15.50 -7.59
C ILE A 158 -2.54 -17.00 -7.61
N GLU A 159 -2.92 -17.68 -8.68
CA GLU A 159 -2.65 -19.12 -8.88
C GLU A 159 -1.16 -19.46 -8.82
N ARG A 160 -0.31 -18.52 -9.16
CA ARG A 160 1.15 -18.70 -9.21
C ARG A 160 1.88 -18.10 -8.01
N LEU A 161 1.20 -17.31 -7.16
CA LEU A 161 1.81 -16.69 -5.96
C LEU A 161 2.01 -17.72 -4.84
N VAL A 162 3.12 -17.57 -4.12
CA VAL A 162 3.46 -18.33 -2.92
C VAL A 162 3.92 -17.36 -1.84
N PHE A 163 3.35 -17.50 -0.65
CA PHE A 163 3.67 -16.70 0.53
C PHE A 163 4.12 -17.60 1.68
N PRO A 164 5.42 -17.95 1.77
CA PRO A 164 5.90 -18.89 2.78
C PRO A 164 5.68 -18.45 4.23
N LEU A 165 5.40 -17.15 4.45
CA LEU A 165 5.16 -16.57 5.77
C LEU A 165 3.67 -16.42 6.12
N GLY A 166 2.77 -16.77 5.24
CA GLY A 166 1.34 -16.50 5.39
C GLY A 166 0.72 -17.07 6.66
N ASP A 167 1.20 -18.23 7.12
CA ASP A 167 0.73 -18.91 8.32
C ASP A 167 1.67 -18.74 9.52
N SER A 168 2.53 -17.72 9.51
CA SER A 168 3.48 -17.42 10.59
C SER A 168 3.18 -16.07 11.25
N SER A 169 3.50 -15.96 12.53
CA SER A 169 3.61 -14.67 13.20
C SER A 169 4.98 -14.04 12.95
N LYS A 170 5.06 -12.73 13.11
CA LYS A 170 6.33 -12.00 12.99
C LYS A 170 7.39 -12.46 14.00
N SER A 171 6.97 -12.81 15.21
CA SER A 171 7.86 -13.33 16.27
C SER A 171 8.45 -14.68 15.90
N GLU A 172 7.66 -15.59 15.33
CA GLU A 172 8.13 -16.88 14.83
C GLU A 172 9.17 -16.70 13.71
N VAL A 173 8.88 -15.82 12.74
CA VAL A 173 9.80 -15.53 11.63
C VAL A 173 11.12 -14.93 12.13
N ARG A 174 11.09 -14.03 13.12
CA ARG A 174 12.32 -13.49 13.71
C ARG A 174 13.13 -14.55 14.47
N ALA A 175 12.48 -15.39 15.26
CA ALA A 175 13.14 -16.48 15.98
C ALA A 175 13.80 -17.45 15.00
N GLU A 176 13.11 -17.79 13.92
CA GLU A 176 13.66 -18.66 12.85
C GLU A 176 14.87 -18.03 12.17
N ALA A 177 14.81 -16.74 11.80
CA ALA A 177 15.92 -16.03 11.19
C ALA A 177 17.19 -16.06 12.07
N LEU A 178 17.02 -15.83 13.39
CA LEU A 178 18.10 -15.88 14.37
C LEU A 178 18.67 -17.29 14.51
N SER A 179 17.83 -18.32 14.66
CA SER A 179 18.25 -19.72 14.80
C SER A 179 19.04 -20.20 13.58
N ARG A 180 18.66 -19.77 12.38
CA ARG A 180 19.33 -20.06 11.12
C ARG A 180 20.54 -19.17 10.84
N ARG A 181 20.79 -18.15 11.66
CA ARG A 181 21.85 -17.13 11.47
C ARG A 181 21.77 -16.47 10.09
N LEU A 182 20.55 -16.20 9.60
CA LEU A 182 20.37 -15.57 8.29
C LEU A 182 20.90 -14.13 8.30
N PRO A 183 21.49 -13.66 7.18
CA PRO A 183 21.83 -12.26 7.01
C PRO A 183 20.63 -11.35 7.28
N GLY A 184 20.84 -10.21 7.93
CA GLY A 184 19.77 -9.27 8.26
C GLY A 184 18.83 -9.67 9.42
N ALA A 185 19.05 -10.84 10.10
CA ALA A 185 18.19 -11.32 11.20
C ALA A 185 18.00 -10.31 12.34
N ASN A 186 19.01 -9.46 12.62
CA ASN A 186 19.01 -8.44 13.66
C ASN A 186 18.49 -7.07 13.18
N LYS A 187 18.14 -6.92 11.89
CA LYS A 187 17.65 -5.64 11.36
C LYS A 187 16.26 -5.30 11.91
N GLY A 188 16.03 -3.99 12.10
CA GLY A 188 14.73 -3.45 12.40
C GLY A 188 13.74 -3.66 11.25
N GLU A 189 12.47 -3.39 11.51
CA GLU A 189 11.43 -3.40 10.48
C GLU A 189 11.41 -2.09 9.71
N SER A 190 11.22 -2.19 8.40
CA SER A 190 10.86 -1.02 7.58
C SER A 190 9.40 -0.68 7.86
N GLN A 191 9.14 0.43 8.55
CA GLN A 191 7.77 0.88 8.87
C GLN A 191 7.32 2.05 7.99
N GLU A 192 8.22 2.62 7.19
CA GLU A 192 8.00 3.82 6.41
C GLU A 192 8.01 3.55 4.90
N LEU A 193 7.61 4.55 4.12
CA LEU A 193 7.73 4.47 2.67
C LEU A 193 9.20 4.39 2.27
N CYS A 194 9.52 3.44 1.39
CA CYS A 194 10.91 3.14 1.05
C CYS A 194 11.67 4.30 0.36
N PHE A 195 10.99 5.27 -0.22
CA PHE A 195 11.58 6.41 -0.96
C PHE A 195 11.38 7.77 -0.30
N VAL A 196 10.68 7.82 0.84
CA VAL A 196 10.42 9.05 1.61
C VAL A 196 11.05 8.89 2.99
N GLY A 197 11.44 10.00 3.62
CA GLY A 197 11.93 10.00 4.98
C GLY A 197 10.88 9.58 6.02
N ALA A 198 11.32 9.30 7.24
CA ALA A 198 10.49 8.81 8.33
C ALA A 198 9.63 9.91 8.99
N THR A 199 9.98 11.17 8.77
CA THR A 199 9.31 12.31 9.42
C THR A 199 8.36 13.04 8.47
N SER A 200 7.34 13.70 9.05
CA SER A 200 6.43 14.56 8.27
C SER A 200 7.17 15.67 7.53
N ALA A 201 8.28 16.18 8.08
CA ALA A 201 9.09 17.22 7.45
C ALA A 201 9.81 16.69 6.20
N GLU A 202 10.40 15.49 6.27
CA GLU A 202 11.06 14.85 5.13
C GLU A 202 10.08 14.53 4.02
N TYR A 203 8.89 14.06 4.38
CA TYR A 203 7.80 13.82 3.43
C TYR A 203 7.40 15.13 2.71
N VAL A 204 7.17 16.21 3.45
CA VAL A 204 6.83 17.52 2.86
C VAL A 204 7.94 17.99 1.92
N SER A 205 9.21 17.95 2.37
CA SER A 205 10.38 18.33 1.57
C SER A 205 10.51 17.47 0.30
N PHE A 206 10.19 16.17 0.39
CA PHE A 206 10.22 15.26 -0.76
C PHE A 206 9.22 15.68 -1.84
N VAL A 207 7.97 16.00 -1.45
CA VAL A 207 6.94 16.48 -2.39
C VAL A 207 7.32 17.85 -2.95
N GLU A 208 7.76 18.78 -2.09
CA GLU A 208 8.13 20.14 -2.49
C GLU A 208 9.29 20.16 -3.50
N SER A 209 10.32 19.32 -3.30
CA SER A 209 11.47 19.24 -4.21
C SER A 209 11.09 18.77 -5.62
N ARG A 210 9.91 18.12 -5.80
CA ARG A 210 9.41 17.59 -7.06
C ARG A 210 8.17 18.31 -7.59
N ALA A 211 7.72 19.33 -6.87
CA ALA A 211 6.52 20.07 -7.25
C ALA A 211 6.68 20.90 -8.52
N ASN A 212 7.91 21.25 -8.92
CA ASN A 212 8.20 22.00 -10.16
C ASN A 212 7.33 23.27 -10.30
N GLY A 213 7.22 24.07 -9.21
CA GLY A 213 6.42 25.30 -9.21
C GLY A 213 4.90 25.12 -9.11
N ARG A 214 4.41 23.89 -8.90
CA ARG A 214 2.97 23.57 -8.77
C ARG A 214 2.39 23.81 -7.37
N LEU A 215 3.22 24.24 -6.42
CA LEU A 215 2.75 24.55 -5.07
C LEU A 215 1.84 25.77 -5.09
N ARG A 216 0.70 25.67 -4.40
CA ARG A 216 -0.26 26.76 -4.31
C ARG A 216 -0.60 27.01 -2.83
N PRO A 217 -0.32 28.22 -2.31
CA PRO A 217 -0.81 28.61 -0.98
C PRO A 217 -2.33 28.74 -1.01
N GLY A 218 -2.96 28.59 0.16
CA GLY A 218 -4.40 28.69 0.27
C GLY A 218 -4.87 28.95 1.69
N PRO A 219 -6.20 29.18 1.87
CA PRO A 219 -6.80 29.41 3.17
C PRO A 219 -7.04 28.10 3.92
N ILE A 220 -6.98 28.19 5.25
CA ILE A 220 -7.54 27.19 6.16
C ILE A 220 -8.87 27.73 6.66
N LEU A 221 -9.95 27.00 6.44
CA LEU A 221 -11.31 27.41 6.75
C LEU A 221 -11.86 26.60 7.93
N ASP A 222 -12.56 27.26 8.84
CA ASP A 222 -13.30 26.58 9.91
C ASP A 222 -14.60 25.93 9.39
N ALA A 223 -15.39 25.33 10.30
CA ALA A 223 -16.68 24.72 9.96
C ALA A 223 -17.73 25.74 9.48
N GLY A 224 -17.58 27.01 9.80
CA GLY A 224 -18.42 28.13 9.33
C GLY A 224 -17.98 28.70 7.99
N GLY A 225 -16.87 28.21 7.43
CA GLY A 225 -16.30 28.76 6.19
C GLY A 225 -15.44 30.00 6.37
N HIS A 226 -15.15 30.42 7.62
CA HIS A 226 -14.30 31.59 7.89
C HIS A 226 -12.83 31.19 7.77
N THR A 227 -12.01 32.09 7.23
CA THR A 227 -10.57 31.90 7.16
C THR A 227 -9.96 32.04 8.54
N VAL A 228 -9.34 30.97 9.04
CA VAL A 228 -8.67 30.89 10.35
C VAL A 228 -7.15 30.79 10.25
N GLY A 229 -6.62 30.68 9.04
CA GLY A 229 -5.20 30.63 8.74
C GLY A 229 -4.91 30.47 7.26
N THR A 230 -3.62 30.35 6.94
CA THR A 230 -3.14 30.10 5.57
C THR A 230 -2.06 29.02 5.59
N HIS A 231 -1.82 28.39 4.43
CA HIS A 231 -0.78 27.39 4.25
C HIS A 231 -0.05 27.57 2.91
N SER A 232 1.12 26.97 2.79
CA SER A 232 1.96 27.05 1.58
C SER A 232 1.62 25.98 0.51
N GLY A 233 0.75 25.02 0.83
CA GLY A 233 0.30 24.00 -0.13
C GLY A 233 -0.54 22.90 0.51
N VAL A 234 -1.51 22.39 -0.23
CA VAL A 234 -2.46 21.34 0.21
C VAL A 234 -1.78 20.00 0.53
N HIS A 235 -0.63 19.72 -0.07
CA HIS A 235 0.17 18.52 0.16
C HIS A 235 0.62 18.32 1.62
N ARG A 236 0.56 19.38 2.43
CA ARG A 236 0.89 19.34 3.87
C ARG A 236 -0.22 18.78 4.73
N PHE A 237 -1.38 18.49 4.14
CA PHE A 237 -2.60 18.07 4.83
C PHE A 237 -3.11 16.72 4.34
N THR A 238 -3.74 16.00 5.24
CA THR A 238 -4.41 14.74 4.97
C THR A 238 -5.77 14.75 5.69
N VAL A 239 -6.82 14.24 5.06
CA VAL A 239 -8.13 14.12 5.70
C VAL A 239 -8.01 13.28 6.99
N GLY A 240 -8.55 13.80 8.09
CA GLY A 240 -8.42 13.23 9.44
C GLY A 240 -7.21 13.75 10.24
N GLN A 241 -6.32 14.55 9.64
CA GLN A 241 -5.19 15.14 10.36
C GLN A 241 -5.66 16.10 11.44
N ARG A 242 -5.14 15.94 12.67
CA ARG A 242 -5.43 16.77 13.84
C ARG A 242 -4.25 17.68 14.26
N LYS A 243 -3.01 17.18 14.08
CA LYS A 243 -1.79 17.88 14.52
C LYS A 243 -1.14 18.60 13.36
N GLY A 244 -0.38 19.67 13.65
CA GLY A 244 0.37 20.39 12.63
C GLY A 244 -0.49 21.24 11.68
N LEU A 245 -1.70 21.66 12.10
CA LEU A 245 -2.61 22.46 11.29
C LEU A 245 -2.17 23.94 11.18
N GLY A 246 -1.28 24.40 12.06
CA GLY A 246 -0.82 25.80 12.06
C GLY A 246 -1.86 26.82 12.54
N VAL A 247 -2.98 26.38 13.14
CA VAL A 247 -4.06 27.22 13.65
C VAL A 247 -4.43 26.85 15.08
N ALA A 248 -4.86 27.83 15.87
CA ALA A 248 -5.33 27.65 17.25
C ALA A 248 -6.84 27.98 17.32
N LEU A 249 -7.67 26.94 17.46
CA LEU A 249 -9.13 27.08 17.48
C LEU A 249 -9.76 26.92 18.87
N GLY A 250 -8.94 26.73 19.93
CA GLY A 250 -9.43 26.52 21.30
C GLY A 250 -10.19 25.18 21.51
N ARG A 251 -10.36 24.39 20.44
CA ARG A 251 -11.02 23.07 20.44
C ARG A 251 -10.33 22.11 19.47
N PRO A 252 -10.46 20.80 19.65
CA PRO A 252 -9.97 19.84 18.67
C PRO A 252 -10.61 20.06 17.31
N ALA A 253 -9.78 20.16 16.26
CA ALA A 253 -10.22 20.26 14.88
C ALA A 253 -9.43 19.27 14.01
N PHE A 254 -10.07 18.84 12.93
CA PHE A 254 -9.53 17.85 12.00
C PHE A 254 -9.68 18.38 10.57
N VAL A 255 -8.75 18.02 9.70
CA VAL A 255 -8.93 18.24 8.26
C VAL A 255 -10.10 17.37 7.80
N ASN A 256 -11.17 18.01 7.38
CA ASN A 256 -12.40 17.36 6.92
C ASN A 256 -12.42 17.16 5.40
N ARG A 257 -11.93 18.17 4.66
CA ARG A 257 -11.90 18.20 3.20
C ARG A 257 -10.73 19.04 2.71
N ILE A 258 -10.13 18.63 1.63
CA ILE A 258 -9.11 19.38 0.89
C ILE A 258 -9.69 19.66 -0.49
N ASP A 259 -9.69 20.93 -0.88
CA ASP A 259 -10.11 21.38 -2.21
C ASP A 259 -8.89 21.90 -2.96
N ALA A 260 -8.27 21.04 -3.76
CA ALA A 260 -7.06 21.40 -4.49
C ALA A 260 -7.30 22.46 -5.59
N ALA A 261 -8.53 22.61 -6.10
CA ALA A 261 -8.85 23.60 -7.12
C ALA A 261 -8.78 25.03 -6.57
N SER A 262 -9.39 25.26 -5.40
CA SER A 262 -9.34 26.54 -4.67
C SER A 262 -8.11 26.66 -3.77
N GLY A 263 -7.41 25.56 -3.46
CA GLY A 263 -6.38 25.48 -2.47
C GLY A 263 -6.89 25.51 -1.02
N ALA A 264 -8.20 25.39 -0.78
CA ALA A 264 -8.77 25.49 0.56
C ALA A 264 -8.67 24.18 1.34
N VAL A 265 -8.26 24.29 2.62
CA VAL A 265 -8.30 23.20 3.59
C VAL A 265 -9.41 23.49 4.60
N HIS A 266 -10.41 22.60 4.65
CA HIS A 266 -11.57 22.73 5.53
C HIS A 266 -11.37 21.93 6.81
N LEU A 267 -11.59 22.60 7.95
CA LEU A 267 -11.53 21.98 9.27
C LEU A 267 -12.94 21.73 9.81
N GLY A 268 -13.09 20.62 10.53
CA GLY A 268 -14.33 20.24 11.19
C GLY A 268 -14.05 19.52 12.52
N ASP A 269 -15.07 19.13 13.22
CA ASP A 269 -14.98 18.24 14.37
C ASP A 269 -14.81 16.78 13.97
N ALA A 270 -14.78 15.88 14.95
CA ALA A 270 -14.60 14.45 14.70
C ALA A 270 -15.78 13.81 13.96
N ASP A 271 -17.00 14.35 14.12
CA ASP A 271 -18.21 13.80 13.49
C ASP A 271 -18.27 14.18 12.01
N ALA A 272 -17.72 15.34 11.66
CA ALA A 272 -17.56 15.75 10.26
C ALA A 272 -16.66 14.81 9.43
N LEU A 273 -15.91 13.90 10.06
CA LEU A 273 -15.10 12.87 9.38
C LEU A 273 -15.88 11.62 8.98
N ALA A 274 -17.13 11.48 9.45
CA ALA A 274 -17.96 10.32 9.14
C ALA A 274 -18.30 10.26 7.64
N ARG A 275 -18.18 9.08 7.05
CA ARG A 275 -18.51 8.82 5.64
C ARG A 275 -19.40 7.59 5.56
N LYS A 276 -20.49 7.71 4.81
CA LYS A 276 -21.48 6.64 4.62
C LYS A 276 -21.34 5.99 3.27
N ARG A 277 -20.97 6.75 2.25
CA ARG A 277 -20.84 6.27 0.88
C ARG A 277 -19.47 6.64 0.28
N LEU A 278 -18.91 5.72 -0.48
CA LEU A 278 -17.67 5.94 -1.23
C LEU A 278 -17.91 5.62 -2.70
N ARG A 279 -17.26 6.39 -3.56
CA ARG A 279 -17.06 6.06 -4.96
C ARG A 279 -15.65 5.47 -5.11
N ILE A 280 -15.58 4.27 -5.65
CA ILE A 280 -14.34 3.55 -5.88
C ILE A 280 -14.05 3.52 -7.37
N GLU A 281 -12.89 4.01 -7.75
CA GLU A 281 -12.41 4.11 -9.12
C GLU A 281 -11.35 3.05 -9.42
N ASP A 282 -11.14 2.74 -10.70
CA ASP A 282 -10.18 1.72 -11.15
C ASP A 282 -10.36 0.38 -10.40
N ALA A 283 -11.63 0.00 -10.18
CA ALA A 283 -11.95 -1.16 -9.38
C ALA A 283 -11.57 -2.46 -10.08
N SER A 284 -10.93 -3.35 -9.32
CA SER A 284 -10.59 -4.72 -9.71
C SER A 284 -11.33 -5.69 -8.80
N LEU A 285 -12.17 -6.55 -9.37
CA LEU A 285 -12.85 -7.64 -8.66
C LEU A 285 -12.41 -8.98 -9.22
N ARG A 286 -12.49 -10.03 -8.41
CA ARG A 286 -12.33 -11.41 -8.90
C ARG A 286 -13.46 -11.70 -9.90
N GLU A 287 -13.16 -12.48 -10.94
CA GLU A 287 -14.06 -12.74 -12.08
C GLU A 287 -15.41 -13.37 -11.67
N HIS A 288 -15.38 -14.17 -10.60
CA HIS A 288 -16.56 -14.87 -10.08
C HIS A 288 -17.29 -14.09 -8.96
N VAL A 289 -16.88 -12.85 -8.66
CA VAL A 289 -17.60 -11.97 -7.72
C VAL A 289 -18.73 -11.25 -8.45
N THR A 290 -19.95 -11.58 -8.10
CA THR A 290 -21.16 -10.92 -8.61
C THR A 290 -21.58 -9.76 -7.72
N LEU A 291 -22.13 -8.71 -8.31
CA LEU A 291 -22.69 -7.55 -7.63
C LEU A 291 -24.22 -7.49 -7.84
N PRO A 292 -25.02 -6.91 -6.92
CA PRO A 292 -24.58 -6.31 -5.65
C PRO A 292 -24.04 -7.33 -4.64
N ARG A 293 -23.12 -6.93 -3.78
CA ARG A 293 -22.53 -7.80 -2.77
C ARG A 293 -22.40 -7.10 -1.43
N ARG A 294 -22.81 -7.78 -0.35
CA ARG A 294 -22.47 -7.41 1.02
C ARG A 294 -21.08 -7.98 1.36
N ALA A 295 -20.15 -7.13 1.79
CA ALA A 295 -18.79 -7.53 2.13
C ALA A 295 -18.22 -6.65 3.25
N ARG A 296 -17.10 -7.06 3.83
CA ARG A 296 -16.31 -6.21 4.71
C ARG A 296 -15.37 -5.35 3.88
N VAL A 297 -15.29 -4.06 4.19
CA VAL A 297 -14.47 -3.09 3.45
C VAL A 297 -13.47 -2.44 4.39
N ARG A 298 -12.19 -2.48 3.99
CA ARG A 298 -11.09 -1.80 4.68
C ARG A 298 -10.68 -0.60 3.83
N VAL A 299 -10.76 0.61 4.39
CA VAL A 299 -10.50 1.88 3.69
C VAL A 299 -9.09 2.43 3.90
N ARG A 300 -8.30 1.79 4.76
CA ARG A 300 -6.91 2.14 5.04
C ARG A 300 -6.20 0.96 5.68
N HIS A 301 -4.91 0.81 5.38
CA HIS A 301 -4.09 -0.18 6.09
C HIS A 301 -4.09 0.09 7.61
N GLY A 302 -4.26 -0.96 8.41
CA GLY A 302 -4.33 -0.85 9.86
C GLY A 302 -5.69 -0.42 10.45
N HIS A 303 -6.69 -0.09 9.61
CA HIS A 303 -8.07 0.10 10.06
C HIS A 303 -8.82 -1.23 10.13
N ASP A 304 -9.82 -1.28 11.01
CA ASP A 304 -10.77 -2.38 11.05
C ASP A 304 -11.66 -2.37 9.80
N GLU A 305 -12.15 -3.54 9.46
CA GLU A 305 -13.08 -3.75 8.37
C GLU A 305 -14.50 -3.41 8.81
N ALA A 306 -15.23 -2.69 7.98
CA ALA A 306 -16.64 -2.35 8.19
C ALA A 306 -17.53 -3.04 7.16
N TRP A 307 -18.77 -3.40 7.54
CA TRP A 307 -19.76 -3.97 6.64
C TRP A 307 -20.29 -2.91 5.68
N ALA A 308 -20.38 -3.28 4.40
CA ALA A 308 -20.91 -2.43 3.36
C ALA A 308 -21.60 -3.24 2.24
N SER A 309 -22.52 -2.61 1.53
CA SER A 309 -22.99 -3.04 0.21
C SER A 309 -22.11 -2.46 -0.87
N ILE A 310 -21.75 -3.27 -1.85
CA ILE A 310 -20.92 -2.92 -3.00
C ILE A 310 -21.78 -3.10 -4.25
N GLU A 311 -21.86 -2.08 -5.09
CA GLU A 311 -22.67 -2.07 -6.30
C GLU A 311 -21.91 -1.44 -7.47
N GLU A 312 -22.33 -1.75 -8.71
CA GLU A 312 -21.81 -1.02 -9.88
C GLU A 312 -22.25 0.45 -9.82
N ASP A 313 -21.31 1.36 -10.01
CA ASP A 313 -21.58 2.81 -10.11
C ASP A 313 -21.33 3.24 -11.55
N ARG A 314 -22.35 3.10 -12.40
CA ARG A 314 -22.27 3.45 -13.83
C ARG A 314 -22.59 4.94 -14.01
N GLY A 315 -21.56 5.77 -13.92
CA GLY A 315 -21.68 7.17 -14.36
C GLY A 315 -21.67 7.30 -15.88
N PRO A 316 -22.23 8.39 -16.42
CA PRO A 316 -22.32 8.60 -17.87
C PRO A 316 -20.96 8.68 -18.62
N ASN A 317 -19.86 8.83 -17.91
CA ASN A 317 -18.49 8.96 -18.48
C ASN A 317 -17.57 7.76 -18.18
N ASP A 318 -18.05 6.65 -17.61
CA ASP A 318 -17.22 5.57 -17.07
C ASP A 318 -17.00 4.39 -18.05
N ALA A 319 -17.13 4.60 -19.36
CA ALA A 319 -17.01 3.53 -20.34
C ALA A 319 -15.61 2.82 -20.37
N ALA A 320 -14.57 3.44 -19.82
CA ALA A 320 -13.19 2.91 -19.86
C ALA A 320 -12.68 2.33 -18.53
N ARG A 321 -13.34 2.63 -17.39
CA ARG A 321 -12.86 2.23 -16.05
C ARG A 321 -14.02 1.73 -15.20
N ARG A 322 -13.82 0.62 -14.52
CA ARG A 322 -14.82 0.09 -13.61
C ARG A 322 -14.92 0.95 -12.37
N THR A 323 -16.11 1.45 -12.07
CA THR A 323 -16.43 2.26 -10.91
C THR A 323 -17.46 1.55 -10.03
N LEU A 324 -17.29 1.60 -8.72
CA LEU A 324 -18.19 0.96 -7.75
C LEU A 324 -18.65 1.98 -6.71
N ALA A 325 -19.89 1.83 -6.27
CA ALA A 325 -20.44 2.48 -5.08
C ALA A 325 -20.32 1.52 -3.89
N VAL A 326 -19.79 2.03 -2.78
CA VAL A 326 -19.71 1.32 -1.50
C VAL A 326 -20.54 2.09 -0.48
N THR A 327 -21.57 1.45 0.09
CA THR A 327 -22.44 2.04 1.11
C THR A 327 -22.26 1.26 2.41
N PHE A 328 -21.70 1.90 3.44
CA PHE A 328 -21.47 1.28 4.74
C PHE A 328 -22.75 1.12 5.54
N GLU A 329 -22.86 0.07 6.33
CA GLU A 329 -23.96 -0.13 7.29
C GLU A 329 -23.88 0.90 8.43
N GLU A 330 -22.66 1.13 8.95
CA GLU A 330 -22.34 2.18 9.92
C GLU A 330 -21.30 3.13 9.32
N PRO A 331 -21.40 4.45 9.55
CA PRO A 331 -20.44 5.40 8.99
C PRO A 331 -19.01 5.11 9.45
N VAL A 332 -18.07 5.17 8.51
CA VAL A 332 -16.63 5.04 8.78
C VAL A 332 -15.95 6.39 8.83
N ARG A 333 -14.88 6.51 9.64
CA ARG A 333 -14.17 7.79 9.80
C ARG A 333 -12.84 7.81 9.07
N ALA A 334 -12.35 9.02 8.81
CA ALA A 334 -11.02 9.29 8.25
C ALA A 334 -10.75 8.59 6.91
N VAL A 335 -11.76 8.60 6.05
CA VAL A 335 -11.62 8.16 4.66
C VAL A 335 -10.98 9.27 3.86
N SER A 336 -9.87 8.94 3.19
CA SER A 336 -9.13 9.92 2.38
C SER A 336 -9.20 9.55 0.90
N PRO A 337 -9.59 10.47 0.01
CA PRO A 337 -9.43 10.28 -1.43
C PRO A 337 -7.97 9.92 -1.79
N GLY A 338 -7.79 9.07 -2.78
CA GLY A 338 -6.46 8.55 -3.17
C GLY A 338 -6.04 7.28 -2.45
N GLN A 339 -6.56 6.98 -1.23
CA GLN A 339 -6.37 5.68 -0.59
C GLN A 339 -7.07 4.57 -1.37
N VAL A 340 -6.76 3.31 -1.04
CA VAL A 340 -7.48 2.17 -1.60
C VAL A 340 -8.55 1.67 -0.63
N ALA A 341 -9.66 1.19 -1.17
CA ALA A 341 -10.63 0.37 -0.45
C ALA A 341 -10.48 -1.07 -0.90
N VAL A 342 -10.35 -2.00 0.05
CA VAL A 342 -10.20 -3.43 -0.24
C VAL A 342 -11.38 -4.19 0.35
N PHE A 343 -11.95 -5.09 -0.44
CA PHE A 343 -13.16 -5.84 -0.13
C PHE A 343 -12.81 -7.25 0.33
N TYR A 344 -13.37 -7.67 1.45
CA TYR A 344 -13.10 -8.96 2.06
C TYR A 344 -14.37 -9.76 2.32
N ASP A 345 -14.27 -11.06 2.14
CA ASP A 345 -15.26 -12.04 2.56
C ASP A 345 -14.54 -13.19 3.29
N GLU A 346 -14.82 -13.38 4.56
CA GLU A 346 -14.15 -14.37 5.42
C GLU A 346 -12.62 -14.33 5.35
N GLY A 347 -12.06 -13.12 5.23
CA GLY A 347 -10.61 -12.90 5.10
C GLY A 347 -10.05 -13.10 3.69
N ARG A 348 -10.87 -13.53 2.72
CA ARG A 348 -10.53 -13.61 1.29
C ARG A 348 -10.69 -12.24 0.65
N VAL A 349 -9.74 -11.83 -0.17
CA VAL A 349 -9.79 -10.57 -0.93
C VAL A 349 -10.67 -10.77 -2.16
N LEU A 350 -11.82 -10.10 -2.20
CA LEU A 350 -12.71 -10.07 -3.35
C LEU A 350 -12.25 -9.09 -4.43
N GLY A 351 -11.49 -8.09 -4.05
CA GLY A 351 -11.01 -7.02 -4.90
C GLY A 351 -10.86 -5.70 -4.16
N GLY A 352 -10.88 -4.61 -4.89
CA GLY A 352 -10.76 -3.26 -4.34
C GLY A 352 -10.54 -2.23 -5.43
N GLY A 353 -10.25 -0.99 -5.04
CA GLY A 353 -9.96 0.10 -5.96
C GLY A 353 -9.58 1.38 -5.23
N ARG A 354 -9.28 2.43 -5.99
CA ARG A 354 -8.94 3.75 -5.46
C ARG A 354 -10.20 4.47 -4.95
N ILE A 355 -10.14 5.08 -3.81
CA ILE A 355 -11.20 5.95 -3.30
C ILE A 355 -11.12 7.28 -4.06
N GLY A 356 -12.11 7.55 -4.92
CA GLY A 356 -12.22 8.81 -5.66
C GLY A 356 -12.92 9.89 -4.84
N SER A 357 -14.08 9.55 -4.24
CA SER A 357 -14.82 10.47 -3.37
C SER A 357 -15.46 9.74 -2.18
N ALA A 358 -15.82 10.52 -1.17
CA ALA A 358 -16.44 10.03 0.05
C ALA A 358 -17.52 11.03 0.53
N GLU A 359 -18.75 10.54 0.71
CA GLU A 359 -19.91 11.34 1.08
C GLU A 359 -20.23 11.18 2.57
N PRO A 360 -20.67 12.27 3.27
CA PRO A 360 -21.11 12.19 4.65
C PRO A 360 -22.39 11.35 4.77
N PRO A 361 -22.81 10.96 5.98
CA PRO A 361 -24.16 10.48 6.24
C PRO A 361 -25.17 11.57 5.88
N SER A 362 -26.29 11.15 5.29
CA SER A 362 -27.46 12.01 5.03
C SER A 362 -28.17 12.38 6.32
#